data_10892b2bd5ba7a11321aebb4a3addf25
#
_entry.id   10892b2bd5ba7a11321aebb4a3addf25
#
_cell.length_a   1.000
_cell.length_b   1.000
_cell.length_c   1.000
_cell.angle_alpha   90.00
_cell.angle_beta   90.00
_cell.angle_gamma   90.00
#
_symmetry.space_group_name_H-M   'P 1'
#
loop_
_entity.id
_entity.type
_entity.pdbx_description
1 polymer ?
#
loop_
_entity_poly.entity_id
_entity_poly.type
_entity_poly.pdbx_seq_one_letter_code
_entity_poly.pdbx_strand_id
1 'polypeptide(L)'
;MPDARVQHAPYLAKRGLGVVDAVSSALTKAGYDKETKQQVFIQSDDSAVLSAFMKFKAFKRVLSIEIEISGASKPSLDDIKKVADGVRIHRSSVAQITGYFMTSFTDTVSSLQAANLTVFIGVLKNEFMNLGFDFFADPTVEIVTYSSAVLADGLVTDYPATAASYFSEYPSDSLTGSNDH
;
A
#
# COMPACT_ATOMS: atom_id res chain seq x y z
N MET A 1 -2.09 -6.55 10.11
CA MET A 1 -2.45 -5.12 10.13
C MET A 1 -3.87 -5.00 9.63
N PRO A 2 -4.83 -4.41 10.37
CA PRO A 2 -6.20 -4.26 9.87
C PRO A 2 -6.23 -3.22 8.75
N ASP A 3 -6.74 -3.63 7.62
CA ASP A 3 -6.96 -2.80 6.44
C ASP A 3 -8.45 -2.81 6.10
N ALA A 4 -9.04 -1.64 5.94
CA ALA A 4 -10.43 -1.48 5.53
C ALA A 4 -10.47 -0.84 4.14
N ARG A 5 -10.67 -1.65 3.12
CA ARG A 5 -10.79 -1.19 1.74
C ARG A 5 -12.20 -0.72 1.44
N VAL A 6 -12.35 0.55 1.13
CA VAL A 6 -13.64 1.18 0.78
C VAL A 6 -13.67 1.47 -0.71
N GLN A 7 -14.46 0.68 -1.45
CA GLN A 7 -14.64 0.82 -2.89
C GLN A 7 -16.09 1.13 -3.24
N HIS A 8 -16.30 1.72 -4.41
CA HIS A 8 -17.64 2.03 -4.95
C HIS A 8 -18.54 2.87 -4.02
N ALA A 9 -17.95 3.62 -3.08
CA ALA A 9 -18.72 4.42 -2.12
C ALA A 9 -19.70 5.40 -2.79
N PRO A 10 -19.37 6.11 -3.88
CA PRO A 10 -20.33 6.99 -4.56
C PRO A 10 -21.52 6.25 -5.16
N TYR A 11 -21.30 5.03 -5.70
CA TYR A 11 -22.37 4.20 -6.23
C TYR A 11 -23.30 3.70 -5.12
N LEU A 12 -22.74 3.27 -4.02
CA LEU A 12 -23.49 2.78 -2.86
C LEU A 12 -24.26 3.93 -2.18
N ALA A 13 -23.67 5.11 -2.08
CA ALA A 13 -24.33 6.30 -1.54
C ALA A 13 -25.57 6.71 -2.36
N LYS A 14 -25.51 6.63 -3.70
CA LYS A 14 -26.67 6.87 -4.57
C LYS A 14 -27.82 5.88 -4.32
N ARG A 15 -27.54 4.72 -3.74
CA ARG A 15 -28.51 3.70 -3.34
C ARG A 15 -28.92 3.79 -1.86
N GLY A 16 -28.57 4.88 -1.17
CA GLY A 16 -28.89 5.10 0.23
C GLY A 16 -28.01 4.33 1.22
N LEU A 17 -26.90 3.76 0.75
CA LEU A 17 -25.95 3.02 1.60
C LEU A 17 -24.79 3.96 1.98
N GLY A 18 -24.82 4.48 3.20
CA GLY A 18 -23.77 5.32 3.77
C GLY A 18 -22.54 4.49 4.18
N VAL A 19 -21.70 4.09 3.23
CA VAL A 19 -20.57 3.19 3.46
C VAL A 19 -19.56 3.79 4.45
N VAL A 20 -19.28 5.09 4.36
CA VAL A 20 -18.36 5.78 5.29
C VAL A 20 -18.87 5.66 6.74
N ASP A 21 -20.14 5.91 6.95
CA ASP A 21 -20.74 5.84 8.29
C ASP A 21 -20.83 4.40 8.80
N ALA A 22 -21.12 3.43 7.92
CA ALA A 22 -21.14 2.02 8.27
C ALA A 22 -19.75 1.52 8.70
N VAL A 23 -18.72 1.83 7.91
CA VAL A 23 -17.33 1.43 8.21
C VAL A 23 -16.83 2.11 9.48
N SER A 24 -17.02 3.43 9.61
CA SER A 24 -16.58 4.15 10.81
C SER A 24 -17.29 3.64 12.07
N SER A 25 -18.60 3.38 12.00
CA SER A 25 -19.36 2.82 13.12
C SER A 25 -18.88 1.42 13.49
N ALA A 26 -18.57 0.56 12.50
CA ALA A 26 -18.06 -0.78 12.76
C ALA A 26 -16.68 -0.74 13.43
N LEU A 27 -15.78 0.13 12.95
CA LEU A 27 -14.46 0.30 13.53
C LEU A 27 -14.51 0.87 14.96
N THR A 28 -15.38 1.84 15.20
CA THR A 28 -15.61 2.41 16.53
C THR A 28 -16.17 1.35 17.50
N LYS A 29 -17.17 0.57 17.08
CA LYS A 29 -17.70 -0.54 17.89
C LYS A 29 -16.66 -1.60 18.20
N ALA A 30 -15.71 -1.84 17.31
CA ALA A 30 -14.60 -2.75 17.53
C ALA A 30 -13.45 -2.14 18.37
N GLY A 31 -13.56 -0.86 18.76
CA GLY A 31 -12.59 -0.19 19.63
C GLY A 31 -11.35 0.35 18.92
N TYR A 32 -11.39 0.45 17.58
CA TYR A 32 -10.27 0.96 16.78
C TYR A 32 -10.25 2.50 16.65
N ASP A 33 -11.21 3.20 17.22
CA ASP A 33 -11.27 4.68 17.28
C ASP A 33 -10.37 5.27 18.38
N LYS A 34 -9.82 4.43 19.24
CA LYS A 34 -8.88 4.81 20.31
C LYS A 34 -7.45 4.57 19.86
N GLU A 35 -6.50 5.29 20.46
CA GLU A 35 -5.08 4.98 20.31
C GLU A 35 -4.80 3.56 20.79
N THR A 36 -4.67 2.65 19.84
CA THR A 36 -4.30 1.25 20.07
C THR A 36 -2.90 1.03 19.53
N LYS A 37 -2.22 -0.03 19.99
CA LYS A 37 -0.93 -0.45 19.42
C LYS A 37 -1.05 -0.83 17.93
N GLN A 38 -2.27 -1.01 17.44
CA GLN A 38 -2.55 -1.48 16.10
C GLN A 38 -3.12 -0.34 15.26
N GLN A 39 -2.35 0.12 14.28
CA GLN A 39 -2.77 1.16 13.36
C GLN A 39 -3.78 0.61 12.35
N VAL A 40 -4.85 1.36 12.11
CA VAL A 40 -5.87 1.03 11.10
C VAL A 40 -5.66 1.93 9.88
N PHE A 41 -5.65 1.30 8.71
CA PHE A 41 -5.58 1.98 7.42
C PHE A 41 -6.92 1.91 6.71
N ILE A 42 -7.40 3.05 6.25
CA ILE A 42 -8.57 3.17 5.37
C ILE A 42 -8.05 3.38 3.95
N GLN A 43 -8.29 2.40 3.11
CA GLN A 43 -7.84 2.43 1.72
C GLN A 43 -9.01 2.69 0.78
N SER A 44 -8.84 3.61 -0.16
CA SER A 44 -9.79 3.90 -1.23
C SER A 44 -9.08 4.47 -2.45
N ASP A 45 -9.65 4.25 -3.63
CA ASP A 45 -9.32 4.91 -4.89
C ASP A 45 -10.06 6.25 -5.05
N ASP A 46 -11.03 6.53 -4.18
CA ASP A 46 -11.84 7.75 -4.18
C ASP A 46 -11.35 8.73 -3.11
N SER A 47 -10.81 9.86 -3.55
CA SER A 47 -10.34 10.95 -2.67
C SER A 47 -11.48 11.56 -1.81
N ALA A 48 -12.72 11.53 -2.28
CA ALA A 48 -13.86 12.02 -1.52
C ALA A 48 -14.14 11.12 -0.31
N VAL A 49 -13.98 9.81 -0.47
CA VAL A 49 -14.08 8.84 0.64
C VAL A 49 -13.01 9.14 1.67
N LEU A 50 -11.74 9.26 1.24
CA LEU A 50 -10.62 9.55 2.15
C LEU A 50 -10.84 10.89 2.88
N SER A 51 -11.33 11.90 2.18
CA SER A 51 -11.67 13.20 2.77
C SER A 51 -12.74 13.08 3.85
N ALA A 52 -13.74 12.21 3.66
CA ALA A 52 -14.77 11.97 4.67
C ALA A 52 -14.23 11.30 5.95
N PHE A 53 -13.12 10.55 5.83
CA PHE A 53 -12.44 9.95 6.98
C PHE A 53 -11.46 10.90 7.69
N MET A 54 -11.19 12.11 7.18
CA MET A 54 -10.29 13.09 7.84
C MET A 54 -10.71 13.46 9.27
N LYS A 55 -11.99 13.36 9.58
CA LYS A 55 -12.52 13.62 10.93
C LYS A 55 -12.10 12.58 11.96
N PHE A 56 -11.65 11.39 11.53
CA PHE A 56 -11.22 10.29 12.40
C PHE A 56 -9.70 10.21 12.47
N LYS A 57 -9.09 10.86 13.46
CA LYS A 57 -7.62 10.94 13.60
C LYS A 57 -6.93 9.61 13.88
N ALA A 58 -7.68 8.63 14.43
CA ALA A 58 -7.17 7.30 14.72
C ALA A 58 -6.88 6.47 13.46
N PHE A 59 -7.45 6.84 12.31
CA PHE A 59 -7.31 6.11 11.06
C PHE A 59 -6.34 6.82 10.13
N LYS A 60 -5.41 6.07 9.57
CA LYS A 60 -4.56 6.53 8.48
C LYS A 60 -5.24 6.28 7.15
N ARG A 61 -5.09 7.19 6.21
CA ARG A 61 -5.76 7.16 4.90
C ARG A 61 -4.75 6.79 3.83
N VAL A 62 -5.08 5.83 3.00
CA VAL A 62 -4.23 5.33 1.91
C VAL A 62 -4.97 5.50 0.60
N LEU A 63 -4.44 6.31 -0.29
CA LEU A 63 -4.95 6.47 -1.65
C LEU A 63 -4.44 5.30 -2.52
N SER A 64 -5.38 4.55 -3.10
CA SER A 64 -5.04 3.51 -4.07
C SER A 64 -4.89 4.11 -5.45
N ILE A 65 -3.72 3.93 -6.05
CA ILE A 65 -3.42 4.37 -7.40
C ILE A 65 -3.24 3.14 -8.27
N GLU A 66 -4.24 2.87 -9.10
CA GLU A 66 -4.28 1.69 -9.96
C GLU A 66 -3.55 1.91 -11.29
N ILE A 67 -3.29 3.17 -11.66
CA ILE A 67 -2.61 3.55 -12.91
C ILE A 67 -1.12 3.73 -12.62
N GLU A 68 -0.28 3.35 -13.57
CA GLU A 68 1.15 3.61 -13.51
C GLU A 68 1.42 5.10 -13.30
N ILE A 69 2.12 5.41 -12.22
CA ILE A 69 2.67 6.74 -12.02
C ILE A 69 4.11 6.70 -12.50
N SER A 70 4.33 7.10 -13.74
CA SER A 70 5.66 7.45 -14.18
C SER A 70 5.88 8.93 -13.94
N GLY A 71 6.73 9.26 -12.96
CA GLY A 71 7.10 10.65 -12.66
C GLY A 71 5.92 11.46 -12.09
N ALA A 72 5.55 11.21 -10.83
CA ALA A 72 4.57 12.03 -10.13
C ALA A 72 4.99 13.50 -10.14
N SER A 73 4.25 14.33 -10.88
CA SER A 73 4.49 15.77 -10.88
C SER A 73 4.20 16.38 -9.49
N LYS A 74 4.93 17.41 -9.09
CA LYS A 74 4.73 18.09 -7.80
C LYS A 74 3.26 18.43 -7.49
N PRO A 75 2.42 18.92 -8.41
CA PRO A 75 1.02 19.18 -8.15
C PRO A 75 0.23 17.93 -7.75
N SER A 76 0.57 16.78 -8.32
CA SER A 76 -0.04 15.49 -7.99
C SER A 76 0.30 15.03 -6.57
N LEU A 77 1.53 15.22 -6.12
CA LEU A 77 1.94 14.89 -4.74
C LEU A 77 1.25 15.78 -3.71
N ASP A 78 1.14 17.06 -3.97
CA ASP A 78 0.46 18.00 -3.07
C ASP A 78 -1.03 17.68 -2.93
N ASP A 79 -1.67 17.25 -4.00
CA ASP A 79 -3.08 16.84 -3.96
C ASP A 79 -3.28 15.54 -3.20
N ILE A 80 -2.38 14.58 -3.36
CA ILE A 80 -2.38 13.34 -2.57
C ILE A 80 -2.25 13.65 -1.08
N LYS A 81 -1.32 14.50 -0.69
CA LYS A 81 -1.07 14.88 0.71
C LYS A 81 -2.25 15.57 1.39
N LYS A 82 -3.13 16.22 0.64
CA LYS A 82 -4.35 16.83 1.20
C LYS A 82 -5.35 15.78 1.69
N VAL A 83 -5.36 14.59 1.10
CA VAL A 83 -6.41 13.59 1.33
C VAL A 83 -5.90 12.28 1.94
N ALA A 84 -4.61 11.99 1.83
CA ALA A 84 -4.03 10.73 2.25
C ALA A 84 -2.74 10.90 3.05
N ASP A 85 -2.49 9.95 3.94
CA ASP A 85 -1.27 9.83 4.75
C ASP A 85 -0.27 8.85 4.10
N GLY A 86 -0.76 8.07 3.13
CA GLY A 86 0.04 7.14 2.35
C GLY A 86 -0.63 6.80 1.02
N VAL A 87 0.10 6.05 0.22
CA VAL A 87 -0.35 5.60 -1.10
C VAL A 87 -0.14 4.10 -1.26
N ARG A 88 -1.04 3.45 -1.97
CA ARG A 88 -0.81 2.13 -2.54
C ARG A 88 -0.61 2.29 -4.03
N ILE A 89 0.56 1.93 -4.53
CA ILE A 89 0.92 1.99 -5.94
C ILE A 89 0.98 0.60 -6.55
N HIS A 90 0.73 0.54 -7.86
CA HIS A 90 0.87 -0.71 -8.59
C HIS A 90 2.36 -1.06 -8.76
N ARG A 91 2.71 -2.34 -8.72
CA ARG A 91 4.08 -2.83 -8.86
C ARG A 91 4.77 -2.40 -10.16
N SER A 92 4.02 -2.22 -11.25
CA SER A 92 4.56 -1.71 -12.52
C SER A 92 5.04 -0.26 -12.44
N SER A 93 4.57 0.51 -11.45
CA SER A 93 5.10 1.86 -11.18
C SER A 93 6.48 1.83 -10.51
N VAL A 94 6.90 0.68 -10.01
CA VAL A 94 8.16 0.50 -9.26
C VAL A 94 9.18 -0.28 -10.07
N ALA A 95 8.77 -1.42 -10.61
CA ALA A 95 9.59 -2.28 -11.45
C ALA A 95 9.02 -2.29 -12.88
N GLN A 96 9.75 -1.71 -13.81
CA GLN A 96 9.37 -1.74 -15.22
C GLN A 96 9.68 -3.11 -15.79
N ILE A 97 8.67 -3.76 -16.36
CA ILE A 97 8.79 -5.10 -16.94
C ILE A 97 8.48 -5.00 -18.43
N THR A 98 9.40 -5.45 -19.26
CA THR A 98 9.23 -5.53 -20.72
C THR A 98 9.51 -6.96 -21.18
N GLY A 99 8.57 -7.57 -21.91
CA GLY A 99 8.72 -8.94 -22.37
C GLY A 99 8.92 -9.95 -21.23
N TYR A 100 8.24 -9.74 -20.09
CA TYR A 100 8.32 -10.54 -18.87
C TYR A 100 9.62 -10.39 -18.06
N PHE A 101 10.56 -9.55 -18.48
CA PHE A 101 11.79 -9.28 -17.77
C PHE A 101 11.77 -7.88 -17.16
N MET A 102 12.31 -7.76 -15.95
CA MET A 102 12.49 -6.48 -15.29
C MET A 102 13.63 -5.71 -15.99
N THR A 103 13.36 -4.49 -16.39
CA THR A 103 14.34 -3.66 -17.11
C THR A 103 14.97 -2.59 -16.23
N SER A 104 14.21 -2.07 -15.26
CA SER A 104 14.70 -1.05 -14.32
C SER A 104 13.78 -0.91 -13.12
N PHE A 105 14.33 -0.35 -12.04
CA PHE A 105 13.53 0.24 -10.97
C PHE A 105 13.33 1.73 -11.22
N THR A 106 12.20 2.26 -10.77
CA THR A 106 11.91 3.69 -10.78
C THR A 106 12.26 4.30 -9.42
N ASP A 107 12.36 5.60 -9.35
CA ASP A 107 12.52 6.38 -8.12
C ASP A 107 11.18 6.74 -7.45
N THR A 108 10.09 6.13 -7.90
CA THR A 108 8.73 6.47 -7.45
C THR A 108 8.58 6.28 -5.94
N VAL A 109 9.07 5.16 -5.37
CA VAL A 109 8.96 4.90 -3.93
C VAL A 109 9.72 5.95 -3.13
N SER A 110 10.99 6.16 -3.44
CA SER A 110 11.82 7.15 -2.74
C SER A 110 11.29 8.57 -2.87
N SER A 111 10.74 8.94 -4.01
CA SER A 111 10.11 10.25 -4.24
C SER A 111 8.86 10.46 -3.40
N LEU A 112 8.03 9.43 -3.27
CA LEU A 112 6.83 9.46 -2.43
C LEU A 112 7.17 9.51 -0.93
N GLN A 113 8.17 8.73 -0.50
CA GLN A 113 8.68 8.75 0.87
C GLN A 113 9.34 10.08 1.21
N ALA A 114 10.10 10.69 0.29
CA ALA A 114 10.65 12.03 0.46
C ALA A 114 9.55 13.10 0.60
N ALA A 115 8.36 12.84 0.05
CA ALA A 115 7.17 13.67 0.27
C ALA A 115 6.44 13.36 1.59
N ASN A 116 6.99 12.51 2.44
CA ASN A 116 6.41 12.07 3.72
C ASN A 116 5.11 11.30 3.58
N LEU A 117 5.01 10.46 2.55
CA LEU A 117 3.91 9.53 2.34
C LEU A 117 4.37 8.10 2.66
N THR A 118 3.55 7.35 3.38
CA THR A 118 3.76 5.90 3.54
C THR A 118 3.44 5.19 2.23
N VAL A 119 4.35 4.34 1.76
CA VAL A 119 4.23 3.71 0.43
C VAL A 119 3.98 2.21 0.56
N PHE A 120 2.85 1.77 0.05
CA PHE A 120 2.49 0.37 -0.08
C PHE A 120 2.57 -0.06 -1.55
N ILE A 121 3.12 -1.23 -1.81
CA ILE A 121 3.18 -1.81 -3.16
C ILE A 121 2.21 -3.00 -3.23
N GLY A 122 1.47 -3.12 -4.31
CA GLY A 122 0.55 -4.24 -4.53
C GLY A 122 -0.39 -4.05 -5.74
N VAL A 123 -1.21 -5.04 -6.03
CA VAL A 123 -1.42 -6.26 -5.23
C VAL A 123 -0.45 -7.34 -5.70
N LEU A 124 0.31 -7.94 -4.78
CA LEU A 124 1.18 -9.06 -5.09
C LEU A 124 0.35 -10.36 -5.15
N LYS A 125 0.72 -11.23 -6.06
CA LYS A 125 0.02 -12.49 -6.32
C LYS A 125 1.03 -13.61 -6.49
N ASN A 126 0.65 -14.81 -6.06
CA ASN A 126 1.51 -16.00 -6.19
C ASN A 126 1.41 -16.65 -7.58
N GLU A 127 0.46 -16.23 -8.41
CA GLU A 127 0.25 -16.83 -9.72
C GLU A 127 1.40 -16.47 -10.67
N PHE A 128 2.00 -17.49 -11.24
CA PHE A 128 3.12 -17.39 -12.20
C PHE A 128 2.90 -16.34 -13.29
N MET A 129 1.68 -16.24 -13.81
CA MET A 129 1.34 -15.29 -14.88
C MET A 129 1.46 -13.82 -14.46
N ASN A 130 1.58 -13.54 -13.16
CA ASN A 130 1.68 -12.19 -12.61
C ASN A 130 3.10 -11.81 -12.19
N LEU A 131 4.05 -12.74 -12.25
CA LEU A 131 5.44 -12.53 -11.85
C LEU A 131 6.31 -12.25 -13.08
N GLY A 132 7.29 -11.38 -12.93
CA GLY A 132 8.38 -11.26 -13.91
C GLY A 132 9.27 -12.52 -13.88
N PHE A 133 9.90 -12.86 -15.01
CA PHE A 133 10.79 -14.01 -15.07
C PHE A 133 12.01 -13.87 -14.15
N ASP A 134 12.43 -12.64 -13.85
CA ASP A 134 13.50 -12.33 -12.90
C ASP A 134 13.20 -12.84 -11.48
N PHE A 135 11.95 -13.05 -11.15
CA PHE A 135 11.54 -13.60 -9.87
C PHE A 135 11.46 -15.13 -9.87
N PHE A 136 11.90 -15.79 -10.95
CA PHE A 136 11.97 -17.25 -11.07
C PHE A 136 10.69 -18.00 -10.72
N ALA A 137 9.53 -17.37 -10.96
CA ALA A 137 8.22 -17.86 -10.54
C ALA A 137 8.08 -18.03 -9.00
N ASP A 138 8.97 -17.42 -8.22
CA ASP A 138 8.93 -17.46 -6.76
C ASP A 138 8.38 -16.13 -6.22
N PRO A 139 7.18 -16.13 -5.62
CA PRO A 139 6.59 -14.94 -5.02
C PRO A 139 7.41 -14.39 -3.85
N THR A 140 8.24 -15.21 -3.20
CA THR A 140 9.12 -14.77 -2.12
C THR A 140 10.21 -13.83 -2.65
N VAL A 141 10.75 -14.09 -3.83
CA VAL A 141 11.73 -13.19 -4.47
C VAL A 141 11.11 -11.83 -4.78
N GLU A 142 9.85 -11.79 -5.21
CA GLU A 142 9.13 -10.54 -5.42
C GLU A 142 8.95 -9.77 -4.09
N ILE A 143 8.56 -10.47 -3.01
CA ILE A 143 8.41 -9.89 -1.67
C ILE A 143 9.74 -9.28 -1.19
N VAL A 144 10.84 -10.04 -1.29
CA VAL A 144 12.19 -9.59 -0.93
C VAL A 144 12.56 -8.32 -1.71
N THR A 145 12.32 -8.34 -3.01
CA THR A 145 12.67 -7.22 -3.88
C THR A 145 11.99 -5.93 -3.43
N TYR A 146 10.69 -5.95 -3.21
CA TYR A 146 9.97 -4.74 -2.82
C TYR A 146 10.20 -4.32 -1.37
N SER A 147 10.42 -5.27 -0.46
CA SER A 147 10.66 -4.94 0.95
C SER A 147 12.11 -4.53 1.24
N SER A 148 13.10 -5.17 0.61
CA SER A 148 14.51 -5.02 0.98
C SER A 148 15.33 -4.24 -0.04
N ALA A 149 15.05 -4.36 -1.34
CA ALA A 149 15.79 -3.60 -2.36
C ALA A 149 15.14 -2.25 -2.66
N VAL A 150 13.81 -2.20 -2.73
CA VAL A 150 13.04 -0.97 -3.00
C VAL A 150 12.72 -0.21 -1.71
N LEU A 151 12.72 -0.88 -0.56
CA LEU A 151 12.43 -0.33 0.76
C LEU A 151 11.02 0.28 0.88
N ALA A 152 10.02 -0.41 0.34
CA ALA A 152 8.64 -0.03 0.53
C ALA A 152 8.22 -0.18 2.00
N ASP A 153 7.36 0.71 2.49
CA ASP A 153 6.88 0.68 3.88
C ASP A 153 5.93 -0.48 4.16
N GLY A 154 5.34 -1.07 3.11
CA GLY A 154 4.50 -2.24 3.24
C GLY A 154 4.10 -2.85 1.91
N LEU A 155 3.58 -4.06 1.99
CA LEU A 155 3.13 -4.83 0.84
C LEU A 155 1.66 -5.19 0.98
N VAL A 156 0.92 -5.14 -0.11
CA VAL A 156 -0.47 -5.62 -0.21
C VAL A 156 -0.49 -6.87 -1.08
N THR A 157 -1.00 -7.97 -0.56
CA THR A 157 -1.00 -9.26 -1.24
C THR A 157 -2.32 -10.01 -1.06
N ASP A 158 -2.72 -10.76 -2.08
CA ASP A 158 -3.84 -11.70 -2.00
C ASP A 158 -3.45 -12.97 -1.22
N TYR A 159 -2.15 -13.18 -0.96
CA TYR A 159 -1.59 -14.35 -0.26
C TYR A 159 -0.83 -13.95 1.01
N PRO A 160 -1.52 -13.48 2.06
CA PRO A 160 -0.86 -12.96 3.26
C PRO A 160 0.00 -14.01 3.99
N ALA A 161 -0.33 -15.30 3.89
CA ALA A 161 0.45 -16.35 4.50
C ALA A 161 1.88 -16.44 3.92
N THR A 162 2.04 -16.25 2.60
CA THR A 162 3.35 -16.25 1.94
C THR A 162 4.22 -15.10 2.46
N ALA A 163 3.66 -13.89 2.53
CA ALA A 163 4.37 -12.74 3.06
C ALA A 163 4.68 -12.90 4.56
N ALA A 164 3.73 -13.42 5.36
CA ALA A 164 3.92 -13.64 6.78
C ALA A 164 5.02 -14.67 7.07
N SER A 165 5.09 -15.76 6.31
CA SER A 165 6.19 -16.73 6.43
C SER A 165 7.54 -16.08 6.20
N TYR A 166 7.68 -15.30 5.12
CA TYR A 166 8.92 -14.60 4.83
C TYR A 166 9.32 -13.66 6.00
N PHE A 167 8.44 -12.79 6.46
CA PHE A 167 8.77 -11.84 7.52
C PHE A 167 8.96 -12.50 8.90
N SER A 168 8.44 -13.72 9.13
CA SER A 168 8.71 -14.45 10.35
C SER A 168 10.09 -15.12 10.35
N GLU A 169 10.56 -15.53 9.18
CA GLU A 169 11.92 -16.12 9.02
C GLU A 169 13.00 -15.03 8.97
N TYR A 170 12.68 -13.87 8.39
CA TYR A 170 13.60 -12.73 8.21
C TYR A 170 13.00 -11.47 8.83
N PRO A 171 13.02 -11.32 10.17
CA PRO A 171 12.57 -10.10 10.83
C PRO A 171 13.38 -8.89 10.35
N SER A 172 12.72 -7.73 10.19
CA SER A 172 13.33 -6.50 9.66
C SER A 172 14.57 -6.04 10.46
N ASP A 173 14.67 -6.39 11.74
CA ASP A 173 15.82 -6.06 12.59
C ASP A 173 17.09 -6.85 12.22
N SER A 174 16.97 -7.95 11.48
CA SER A 174 18.12 -8.73 11.01
C SER A 174 18.72 -8.18 9.71
N LEU A 175 18.04 -7.29 9.01
CA LEU A 175 18.48 -6.71 7.74
C LEU A 175 19.27 -5.40 7.91
N THR A 176 19.25 -4.80 9.08
CA THR A 176 20.15 -3.71 9.46
C THR A 176 21.44 -4.31 10.04
N GLY A 177 22.12 -5.12 9.24
CA GLY A 177 23.44 -5.68 9.58
C GLY A 177 24.41 -4.55 9.86
N SER A 178 24.91 -4.51 11.09
CA SER A 178 25.98 -3.68 11.57
C SER A 178 27.12 -3.55 10.54
N ASN A 179 27.23 -2.39 9.92
CA ASN A 179 28.48 -1.94 9.33
C ASN A 179 29.38 -1.42 10.46
N ASP A 180 29.85 -2.31 11.34
CA ASP A 180 31.01 -2.10 12.16
C ASP A 180 32.16 -2.84 11.52
N HIS A 181 32.90 -2.13 10.63
CA HIS A 181 34.32 -2.37 10.35
C HIS A 181 34.93 -1.08 9.82
#